data_11df2a98e129f37223523ea1f0830fbc
#
_entry.id   11df2a98e129f37223523ea1f0830fbc
#
_cell.length_a   1.000
_cell.length_b   1.000
_cell.length_c   1.000
_cell.angle_alpha   90.00
_cell.angle_beta   90.00
_cell.angle_gamma   90.00
#
_symmetry.space_group_name_H-M   'P 1'
#
loop_
_entity.id
_entity.type
_entity.pdbx_description
1 polymer ?
#
loop_
_entity_poly.entity_id
_entity_poly.type
_entity_poly.pdbx_seq_one_letter_code
_entity_poly.pdbx_strand_id
1 'polypeptide(L)'
;TDRSYLQDFCAENGIRLHILHSSFDESTDPRKTRCFLCAWNRRKTLFEFAVSNGFNKIALGHHMDDILVTLLMNITFEGSHSTMQPSLPLKHYPLTIIRPLCLVHEADIRQVAEELHFTRQKVLCPYEETTRRADMQVVFQHLEQLNPEARYSLWRSVFGE
;
A
#
# COMPACT_ATOMS: atom_id res chain seq x y z
N THR A 1 -8.99 13.74 0.61
CA THR A 1 -9.21 13.26 -0.76
C THR A 1 -10.24 14.15 -1.43
N ASP A 2 -9.90 14.67 -2.60
CA ASP A 2 -10.82 15.42 -3.43
C ASP A 2 -11.80 14.44 -4.11
N ARG A 3 -13.06 14.46 -3.68
CA ARG A 3 -14.07 13.54 -4.18
C ARG A 3 -14.57 13.90 -5.57
N SER A 4 -14.63 15.19 -5.88
CA SER A 4 -15.12 15.66 -7.18
C SER A 4 -14.17 15.20 -8.28
N TYR A 5 -12.86 15.44 -8.11
CA TYR A 5 -11.85 14.94 -9.04
C TYR A 5 -11.94 13.44 -9.28
N LEU A 6 -12.08 12.64 -8.21
CA LEU A 6 -12.17 11.18 -8.34
C LEU A 6 -13.46 10.74 -9.06
N GLN A 7 -14.58 11.43 -8.82
CA GLN A 7 -15.86 11.14 -9.50
C GLN A 7 -15.77 11.45 -10.98
N ASP A 8 -15.23 12.62 -11.34
CA ASP A 8 -15.07 13.04 -12.72
C ASP A 8 -14.10 12.11 -13.46
N PHE A 9 -12.93 11.83 -12.88
CA PHE A 9 -11.96 10.90 -13.46
C PHE A 9 -12.55 9.50 -13.71
N CYS A 10 -13.26 8.95 -12.73
CA CYS A 10 -13.86 7.63 -12.87
C CYS A 10 -14.98 7.62 -13.93
N ALA A 11 -15.79 8.68 -14.00
CA ALA A 11 -16.84 8.81 -14.99
C ALA A 11 -16.28 8.91 -16.42
N GLU A 12 -15.26 9.73 -16.63
CA GLU A 12 -14.59 9.92 -17.93
C GLU A 12 -13.91 8.63 -18.43
N ASN A 13 -13.40 7.81 -17.51
CA ASN A 13 -12.73 6.56 -17.84
C ASN A 13 -13.62 5.30 -17.74
N GLY A 14 -14.93 5.46 -17.53
CA GLY A 14 -15.87 4.33 -17.43
C GLY A 14 -15.60 3.42 -16.21
N ILE A 15 -14.97 3.96 -15.16
CA ILE A 15 -14.64 3.24 -13.93
C ILE A 15 -15.77 3.42 -12.92
N ARG A 16 -16.29 2.33 -12.38
CA ARG A 16 -17.29 2.37 -11.31
C ARG A 16 -16.64 2.76 -9.98
N LEU A 17 -16.96 3.93 -9.46
CA LEU A 17 -16.48 4.42 -8.18
C LEU A 17 -17.43 4.03 -7.05
N HIS A 18 -16.89 3.46 -5.97
CA HIS A 18 -17.58 3.23 -4.71
C HIS A 18 -16.86 3.97 -3.58
N ILE A 19 -17.57 4.86 -2.89
CA ILE A 19 -17.03 5.61 -1.75
C ILE A 19 -17.52 4.94 -0.48
N LEU A 20 -16.58 4.36 0.27
CA LEU A 20 -16.87 3.69 1.54
C LEU A 20 -16.44 4.58 2.71
N HIS A 21 -17.23 4.59 3.75
CA HIS A 21 -16.91 5.28 4.99
C HIS A 21 -16.46 4.25 6.05
N SER A 22 -15.32 4.53 6.66
CA SER A 22 -14.79 3.71 7.75
C SER A 22 -14.62 4.60 9.00
N SER A 23 -15.11 4.16 10.12
CA SER A 23 -14.90 4.78 11.42
C SER A 23 -14.39 3.74 12.42
N PHE A 24 -13.63 4.17 13.42
CA PHE A 24 -13.19 3.31 14.51
C PHE A 24 -13.16 4.10 15.80
N ASP A 25 -13.37 3.39 16.90
CA ASP A 25 -13.23 3.92 18.25
C ASP A 25 -11.83 3.54 18.76
N GLU A 26 -11.06 4.54 19.15
CA GLU A 26 -9.69 4.39 19.65
C GLU A 26 -9.65 3.66 21.00
N SER A 27 -10.74 3.68 21.76
CA SER A 27 -10.85 2.98 23.03
C SER A 27 -11.01 1.47 22.88
N THR A 28 -11.32 0.98 21.68
CA THR A 28 -11.61 -0.45 21.41
C THR A 28 -10.43 -1.37 21.73
N ASP A 29 -9.21 -0.95 21.47
CA ASP A 29 -7.99 -1.65 21.91
C ASP A 29 -6.87 -0.66 22.22
N PRO A 30 -6.73 -0.22 23.48
CA PRO A 30 -5.73 0.76 23.89
C PRO A 30 -4.28 0.28 23.74
N ARG A 31 -4.05 -1.02 23.47
CA ARG A 31 -2.73 -1.58 23.20
C ARG A 31 -2.27 -1.36 21.76
N LYS A 32 -3.17 -0.92 20.87
CA LYS A 32 -2.89 -0.69 19.45
C LYS A 32 -2.76 0.79 19.15
N THR A 33 -1.83 1.11 18.25
CA THR A 33 -1.68 2.50 17.80
C THR A 33 -2.88 2.92 16.95
N ARG A 34 -3.18 4.22 16.97
CA ARG A 34 -4.22 4.85 16.14
C ARG A 34 -4.05 4.48 14.65
N CYS A 35 -2.82 4.53 14.14
CA CYS A 35 -2.52 4.15 12.75
C CYS A 35 -2.84 2.69 12.46
N PHE A 36 -2.56 1.79 13.40
CA PHE A 36 -2.91 0.38 13.25
C PHE A 36 -4.43 0.18 13.16
N LEU A 37 -5.19 0.79 14.08
CA LEU A 37 -6.66 0.70 14.10
C LEU A 37 -7.27 1.29 12.83
N CYS A 38 -6.79 2.43 12.38
CA CYS A 38 -7.22 3.05 11.13
C CYS A 38 -6.98 2.12 9.93
N ALA A 39 -5.77 1.60 9.77
CA ALA A 39 -5.43 0.71 8.68
C ALA A 39 -6.21 -0.61 8.72
N TRP A 40 -6.45 -1.14 9.92
CA TRP A 40 -7.23 -2.36 10.12
C TRP A 40 -8.70 -2.16 9.72
N ASN A 41 -9.34 -1.09 10.20
CA ASN A 41 -10.75 -0.79 9.90
C ASN A 41 -10.95 -0.49 8.41
N ARG A 42 -10.05 0.27 7.77
CA ARG A 42 -10.10 0.52 6.33
C ARG A 42 -10.05 -0.78 5.52
N ARG A 43 -9.15 -1.69 5.88
CA ARG A 43 -9.03 -3.00 5.20
C ARG A 43 -10.28 -3.86 5.44
N LYS A 44 -10.78 -3.92 6.67
CA LYS A 44 -12.00 -4.64 7.00
C LYS A 44 -13.18 -4.17 6.15
N THR A 45 -13.42 -2.86 6.09
CA THR A 45 -14.48 -2.27 5.26
C THR A 45 -14.36 -2.65 3.79
N LEU A 46 -13.13 -2.63 3.23
CA LEU A 46 -12.90 -3.04 1.84
C LEU A 46 -13.17 -4.54 1.63
N PHE A 47 -12.78 -5.39 2.56
CA PHE A 47 -12.99 -6.84 2.45
C PHE A 47 -14.47 -7.21 2.55
N GLU A 48 -15.19 -6.60 3.50
CA GLU A 48 -16.63 -6.80 3.66
C GLU A 48 -17.41 -6.33 2.42
N PHE A 49 -17.05 -5.16 1.87
CA PHE A 49 -17.62 -4.67 0.63
C PHE A 49 -17.36 -5.61 -0.54
N ALA A 50 -16.12 -6.07 -0.71
CA ALA A 50 -15.76 -6.96 -1.79
C ALA A 50 -16.54 -8.29 -1.73
N VAL A 51 -16.62 -8.90 -0.56
CA VAL A 51 -17.40 -10.15 -0.36
C VAL A 51 -18.87 -9.92 -0.65
N SER A 52 -19.47 -8.87 -0.11
CA SER A 52 -20.90 -8.56 -0.28
C SER A 52 -21.28 -8.27 -1.73
N ASN A 53 -20.31 -7.88 -2.57
CA ASN A 53 -20.53 -7.61 -4.00
C ASN A 53 -20.01 -8.73 -4.91
N GLY A 54 -19.66 -9.90 -4.37
CA GLY A 54 -19.24 -11.06 -5.15
C GLY A 54 -17.85 -10.96 -5.77
N PHE A 55 -17.01 -10.04 -5.32
CA PHE A 55 -15.60 -9.98 -5.75
C PHE A 55 -14.80 -11.09 -5.08
N ASN A 56 -13.83 -11.65 -5.79
CA ASN A 56 -12.89 -12.65 -5.27
C ASN A 56 -11.46 -12.13 -5.16
N LYS A 57 -11.19 -10.91 -5.62
CA LYS A 57 -9.87 -10.27 -5.58
C LYS A 57 -9.96 -8.80 -5.20
N ILE A 58 -8.93 -8.33 -4.50
CA ILE A 58 -8.69 -6.90 -4.24
C ILE A 58 -7.31 -6.57 -4.78
N ALA A 59 -7.24 -5.68 -5.76
CA ALA A 59 -5.98 -5.14 -6.26
C ALA A 59 -5.57 -3.92 -5.41
N LEU A 60 -4.35 -3.95 -4.88
CA LEU A 60 -3.76 -2.82 -4.16
C LEU A 60 -2.63 -2.22 -4.98
N GLY A 61 -2.53 -0.89 -4.97
CA GLY A 61 -1.53 -0.12 -5.72
C GLY A 61 -0.12 -0.13 -5.12
N HIS A 62 0.23 -1.13 -4.30
CA HIS A 62 1.58 -1.26 -3.78
C HIS A 62 2.56 -1.62 -4.90
N HIS A 63 3.67 -0.88 -4.96
CA HIS A 63 4.74 -1.06 -5.94
C HIS A 63 5.99 -1.69 -5.31
N MET A 64 7.05 -1.92 -6.09
CA MET A 64 8.27 -2.61 -5.63
C MET A 64 8.89 -1.92 -4.42
N ASP A 65 9.00 -0.58 -4.44
CA ASP A 65 9.58 0.18 -3.33
C ASP A 65 8.80 0.00 -2.02
N ASP A 66 7.46 -0.05 -2.08
CA ASP A 66 6.63 -0.35 -0.91
C ASP A 66 6.96 -1.71 -0.28
N ILE A 67 7.15 -2.71 -1.12
CA ILE A 67 7.45 -4.09 -0.71
C ILE A 67 8.83 -4.15 -0.06
N LEU A 68 9.84 -3.50 -0.65
CA LEU A 68 11.21 -3.53 -0.16
C LEU A 68 11.39 -2.67 1.10
N VAL A 69 10.78 -1.50 1.17
CA VAL A 69 10.75 -0.70 2.40
C VAL A 69 10.07 -1.46 3.53
N THR A 70 8.98 -2.19 3.24
CA THR A 70 8.32 -3.04 4.25
C THR A 70 9.21 -4.20 4.69
N LEU A 71 9.97 -4.82 3.78
CA LEU A 71 10.97 -5.84 4.12
C LEU A 71 12.00 -5.28 5.12
N LEU A 72 12.58 -4.14 4.80
CA LEU A 72 13.59 -3.49 5.66
C LEU A 72 13.00 -3.12 7.02
N MET A 73 11.77 -2.61 7.07
CA MET A 73 11.07 -2.35 8.33
C MET A 73 10.91 -3.62 9.16
N ASN A 74 10.45 -4.71 8.55
CA ASN A 74 10.23 -5.97 9.26
C ASN A 74 11.54 -6.57 9.77
N ILE A 75 12.61 -6.53 8.99
CA ILE A 75 13.94 -6.97 9.43
C ILE A 75 14.42 -6.13 10.61
N THR A 76 14.31 -4.80 10.51
CA THR A 76 14.91 -3.87 11.46
C THR A 76 14.14 -3.80 12.78
N PHE A 77 12.79 -3.78 12.72
CA PHE A 77 11.96 -3.53 13.90
C PHE A 77 11.28 -4.77 14.47
N GLU A 78 11.09 -5.81 13.63
CA GLU A 78 10.35 -7.01 14.02
C GLU A 78 11.25 -8.27 14.02
N GLY A 79 12.51 -8.16 13.55
CA GLY A 79 13.41 -9.31 13.37
C GLY A 79 12.87 -10.38 12.41
N SER A 80 12.02 -9.98 11.47
CA SER A 80 11.30 -10.88 10.57
C SER A 80 11.71 -10.66 9.12
N HIS A 81 12.19 -11.72 8.45
CA HIS A 81 12.50 -11.71 7.02
C HIS A 81 11.22 -11.99 6.21
N SER A 82 10.32 -11.03 6.21
CA SER A 82 9.01 -11.12 5.52
C SER A 82 8.57 -9.77 4.96
N THR A 83 7.73 -9.81 3.93
CA THR A 83 7.14 -8.60 3.34
C THR A 83 5.77 -8.89 2.70
N MET A 84 5.22 -7.89 2.02
CA MET A 84 3.96 -8.00 1.31
C MET A 84 4.08 -8.92 0.09
N GLN A 85 3.35 -10.02 0.08
CA GLN A 85 3.33 -10.96 -1.06
C GLN A 85 2.63 -10.35 -2.28
N PRO A 86 3.11 -10.59 -3.52
CA PRO A 86 2.43 -10.18 -4.76
C PRO A 86 1.00 -10.70 -4.86
N SER A 87 0.76 -11.92 -4.38
CA SER A 87 -0.56 -12.54 -4.28
C SER A 87 -0.72 -13.19 -2.91
N LEU A 88 -1.77 -12.82 -2.19
CA LEU A 88 -2.02 -13.27 -0.81
C LEU A 88 -3.48 -13.70 -0.65
N PRO A 89 -3.79 -15.01 -0.67
CA PRO A 89 -5.09 -15.52 -0.26
C PRO A 89 -5.36 -15.22 1.22
N LEU A 90 -6.54 -14.70 1.54
CA LEU A 90 -6.92 -14.38 2.91
C LEU A 90 -7.53 -15.60 3.61
N LYS A 91 -7.12 -15.87 4.85
CA LYS A 91 -7.61 -17.04 5.62
C LYS A 91 -9.07 -16.90 6.08
N HIS A 92 -9.52 -15.67 6.33
CA HIS A 92 -10.83 -15.38 6.93
C HIS A 92 -11.85 -14.78 5.98
N TYR A 93 -11.47 -14.57 4.73
CA TYR A 93 -12.33 -14.02 3.68
C TYR A 93 -12.08 -14.82 2.40
N PRO A 94 -13.11 -15.11 1.58
CA PRO A 94 -12.95 -15.75 0.28
C PRO A 94 -12.37 -14.77 -0.75
N LEU A 95 -11.25 -14.13 -0.41
CA LEU A 95 -10.61 -13.07 -1.17
C LEU A 95 -9.11 -13.33 -1.31
N THR A 96 -8.56 -12.91 -2.44
CA THR A 96 -7.12 -12.82 -2.65
C THR A 96 -6.72 -11.36 -2.83
N ILE A 97 -5.77 -10.88 -2.04
CA ILE A 97 -5.12 -9.59 -2.30
C ILE A 97 -4.09 -9.81 -3.40
N ILE A 98 -4.12 -8.97 -4.43
CA ILE A 98 -3.12 -8.94 -5.50
C ILE A 98 -2.44 -7.56 -5.55
N ARG A 99 -1.19 -7.51 -6.01
CA ARG A 99 -0.39 -6.29 -6.17
C ARG A 99 0.16 -6.22 -7.59
N PRO A 100 -0.64 -5.76 -8.56
CA PRO A 100 -0.25 -5.75 -9.97
C PRO A 100 1.01 -4.93 -10.26
N LEU A 101 1.32 -3.92 -9.43
CA LEU A 101 2.46 -3.03 -9.58
C LEU A 101 3.72 -3.52 -8.80
N CYS A 102 3.72 -4.73 -8.26
CA CYS A 102 4.80 -5.21 -7.39
C CYS A 102 6.20 -5.24 -8.03
N LEU A 103 6.30 -5.25 -9.34
CA LEU A 103 7.56 -5.20 -10.10
C LEU A 103 7.85 -3.83 -10.72
N VAL A 104 6.99 -2.84 -10.48
CA VAL A 104 7.14 -1.48 -11.03
C VAL A 104 7.83 -0.60 -9.98
N HIS A 105 8.75 0.24 -10.40
CA HIS A 105 9.42 1.20 -9.54
C HIS A 105 8.53 2.43 -9.28
N GLU A 106 8.66 3.03 -8.11
CA GLU A 106 7.90 4.25 -7.79
C GLU A 106 8.21 5.39 -8.78
N ALA A 107 9.46 5.49 -9.24
CA ALA A 107 9.89 6.50 -10.21
C ALA A 107 9.12 6.39 -11.53
N ASP A 108 8.93 5.17 -12.05
CA ASP A 108 8.20 4.94 -13.30
C ASP A 108 6.71 5.29 -13.14
N ILE A 109 6.13 4.96 -11.98
CA ILE A 109 4.73 5.33 -11.67
C ILE A 109 4.57 6.85 -11.60
N ARG A 110 5.53 7.56 -10.99
CA ARG A 110 5.51 9.03 -10.92
C ARG A 110 5.61 9.65 -12.31
N GLN A 111 6.51 9.15 -13.15
CA GLN A 111 6.66 9.62 -14.53
C GLN A 111 5.33 9.46 -15.31
N VAL A 112 4.72 8.28 -15.27
CA VAL A 112 3.42 8.03 -15.93
C VAL A 112 2.33 8.93 -15.38
N ALA A 113 2.29 9.15 -14.06
CA ALA A 113 1.29 10.03 -13.45
C ALA A 113 1.47 11.50 -13.88
N GLU A 114 2.69 11.96 -14.09
CA GLU A 114 3.00 13.30 -14.61
C GLU A 114 2.61 13.42 -16.10
N GLU A 115 2.98 12.46 -16.93
CA GLU A 115 2.65 12.41 -18.35
C GLU A 115 1.12 12.38 -18.62
N LEU A 116 0.40 11.65 -17.77
CA LEU A 116 -1.07 11.56 -17.84
C LEU A 116 -1.79 12.67 -17.05
N HIS A 117 -1.05 13.62 -16.50
CA HIS A 117 -1.56 14.77 -15.75
C HIS A 117 -2.47 14.38 -14.57
N PHE A 118 -2.15 13.28 -13.86
CA PHE A 118 -2.92 12.89 -12.68
C PHE A 118 -2.77 13.92 -11.57
N THR A 119 -3.90 14.36 -11.02
CA THR A 119 -3.91 15.28 -9.89
C THR A 119 -3.55 14.56 -8.61
N ARG A 120 -2.42 14.94 -8.00
CA ARG A 120 -2.01 14.39 -6.71
C ARG A 120 -3.04 14.71 -5.65
N GLN A 121 -3.60 13.69 -5.02
CA GLN A 121 -4.53 13.85 -3.93
C GLN A 121 -3.82 14.37 -2.68
N LYS A 122 -4.42 15.35 -2.02
CA LYS A 122 -3.90 15.88 -0.75
C LYS A 122 -4.04 14.82 0.33
N VAL A 123 -2.95 14.61 1.04
CA VAL A 123 -2.94 13.76 2.23
C VAL A 123 -3.64 14.51 3.36
N LEU A 124 -4.62 13.84 3.97
CA LEU A 124 -5.38 14.39 5.11
C LEU A 124 -4.94 13.78 6.45
N CYS A 125 -3.93 12.90 6.46
CA CYS A 125 -3.47 12.26 7.67
C CYS A 125 -2.40 13.11 8.35
N PRO A 126 -2.64 13.63 9.57
CA PRO A 126 -1.67 14.46 10.29
C PRO A 126 -0.44 13.68 10.79
N TYR A 127 -0.45 12.34 10.66
CA TYR A 127 0.61 11.45 11.15
C TYR A 127 1.50 10.89 10.05
N GLU A 128 1.36 11.32 8.78
CA GLU A 128 2.08 10.71 7.66
C GLU A 128 3.56 11.06 7.61
N GLU A 129 3.93 12.27 8.00
CA GLU A 129 5.31 12.77 7.87
C GLU A 129 6.27 12.25 8.94
N THR A 130 5.78 11.69 10.03
CA THR A 130 6.59 11.23 11.18
C THR A 130 6.59 9.71 11.33
N THR A 131 6.64 8.98 10.24
CA THR A 131 6.54 7.53 10.30
C THR A 131 7.91 6.87 10.11
N ARG A 132 8.15 5.77 10.87
CA ARG A 132 9.30 4.85 10.65
C ARG A 132 9.45 4.44 9.18
N ARG A 133 8.39 4.53 8.41
CA ARG A 133 8.41 4.24 6.98
C ARG A 133 9.18 5.30 6.19
N ALA A 134 9.03 6.59 6.52
CA ALA A 134 9.77 7.67 5.88
C ALA A 134 11.27 7.54 6.16
N ASP A 135 11.63 7.25 7.41
CA ASP A 135 13.03 7.00 7.79
C ASP A 135 13.61 5.81 7.00
N MET A 136 12.84 4.74 6.87
CA MET A 136 13.30 3.54 6.15
C MET A 136 13.39 3.76 4.64
N GLN A 137 12.60 4.67 4.06
CA GLN A 137 12.79 5.08 2.66
C GLN A 137 14.14 5.76 2.44
N VAL A 138 14.58 6.61 3.37
CA VAL A 138 15.92 7.23 3.32
C VAL A 138 17.01 6.15 3.41
N VAL A 139 16.87 5.18 4.31
CA VAL A 139 17.81 4.04 4.40
C VAL A 139 17.86 3.26 3.09
N PHE A 140 16.70 2.98 2.49
CA PHE A 140 16.63 2.27 1.21
C PHE A 140 17.35 3.03 0.09
N GLN A 141 17.16 4.34 -0.02
CA GLN A 141 17.89 5.18 -0.97
C GLN A 141 19.41 5.12 -0.76
N HIS A 142 19.90 5.12 0.48
CA HIS A 142 21.31 4.95 0.77
C HIS A 142 21.84 3.57 0.35
N LEU A 143 21.07 2.50 0.52
CA LEU A 143 21.45 1.17 0.04
C LEU A 143 21.61 1.13 -1.47
N GLU A 144 20.73 1.82 -2.22
CA GLU A 144 20.83 1.93 -3.68
C GLU A 144 22.03 2.76 -4.13
N GLN A 145 22.43 3.79 -3.36
CA GLN A 145 23.65 4.56 -3.60
C GLN A 145 24.92 3.71 -3.40
N LEU A 146 24.91 2.84 -2.37
CA LEU A 146 26.04 1.94 -2.09
C LEU A 146 26.13 0.79 -3.11
N ASN A 147 25.00 0.28 -3.52
CA ASN A 147 24.92 -0.81 -4.50
C ASN A 147 23.70 -0.59 -5.41
N PRO A 148 23.89 -0.22 -6.70
CA PRO A 148 22.78 -0.04 -7.65
C PRO A 148 21.89 -1.29 -7.80
N GLU A 149 22.43 -2.49 -7.52
CA GLU A 149 21.69 -3.74 -7.58
C GLU A 149 20.98 -4.10 -6.24
N ALA A 150 21.05 -3.23 -5.22
CA ALA A 150 20.47 -3.48 -3.91
C ALA A 150 18.98 -3.85 -3.99
N ARG A 151 18.23 -3.16 -4.83
CA ARG A 151 16.81 -3.40 -5.09
C ARG A 151 16.53 -4.85 -5.49
N TYR A 152 17.23 -5.32 -6.51
CA TYR A 152 17.06 -6.67 -7.03
C TYR A 152 17.60 -7.73 -6.08
N SER A 153 18.68 -7.43 -5.36
CA SER A 153 19.21 -8.30 -4.34
C SER A 153 18.25 -8.51 -3.17
N LEU A 154 17.60 -7.44 -2.70
CA LEU A 154 16.56 -7.50 -1.67
C LEU A 154 15.33 -8.26 -2.17
N TRP A 155 14.89 -8.02 -3.42
CA TRP A 155 13.77 -8.74 -4.01
C TRP A 155 14.05 -10.24 -4.07
N ARG A 156 15.17 -10.65 -4.64
CA ARG A 156 15.57 -12.06 -4.73
C ARG A 156 15.72 -12.73 -3.37
N SER A 157 16.12 -12.00 -2.34
CA SER A 157 16.26 -12.56 -0.99
C SER A 157 14.94 -13.06 -0.41
N VAL A 158 13.79 -12.55 -0.89
CA VAL A 158 12.46 -12.91 -0.39
C VAL A 158 11.68 -13.80 -1.33
N PHE A 159 11.79 -13.55 -2.65
CA PHE A 159 10.92 -14.19 -3.65
C PHE A 159 11.66 -15.20 -4.53
N GLY A 160 12.99 -15.21 -4.46
CA GLY A 160 13.81 -15.96 -5.41
C GLY A 160 13.94 -15.24 -6.75
N GLU A 161 14.28 -15.97 -7.81
CA GLU A 161 14.42 -15.43 -9.17
C GLU A 161 13.11 -14.89 -9.75
#